data_51535a3812f682de4aaf1bcdc6519345
#
_entry.id   51535a3812f682de4aaf1bcdc6519345
#
_cell.length_a   1.000
_cell.length_b   1.000
_cell.length_c   1.000
_cell.angle_alpha   90.00
_cell.angle_beta   90.00
_cell.angle_gamma   90.00
#
_symmetry.space_group_name_H-M   'P 1'
#
loop_
_entity.id
_entity.type
_entity.pdbx_description
1 polymer ?
#
loop_
_entity_poly.entity_id
_entity_poly.type
_entity_poly.pdbx_seq_one_letter_code
_entity_poly.pdbx_strand_id
1 'polypeptide(L)'
;MLLKQIILKSIKMNKLLLVLLLSTAMLQAQTVVEPDSTGVVKANDTLVMQQTVKRDTIKPFKRYKAEGVSAVVGEYVILDSDIDKAYVEMQSQGMSIEDITRCQLMGKLMEDKLYAHQAKQDSILVPDAEINGMIDQQLQYMVSELGSEEKVAAYYRKDNIADLRKELFEANKSIKLASLMQQKVIEKVEVTPEEVRTFFFSIPEEERPVFGAEIEIAQIVIDPEVTRQAIDEVKARLNAIRSDIIDNGTSFSTKAVLYSKDPGSASKGGLYQGVRRDSPWAKEFKDQAFSLLEGEISEPFETEFGWHILYVEKIRGQEVDVRHILMFPEVSQQSIDAAQKKIEDIKAEIENGEITFAEAARKHSDDKETRNNGGQLVNPITFDTKFDLTKMDPTLSAQVYNLNEGQVSDIFTDRDRTGKSSLKILTVTKKYAEHKADYANDYERIKQLALREKQIKVINKWQNEKIKDTYISINQDYQNCEFAGNWSKK
;
A
#
# COMPACT_ATOMS: atom_id res chain seq x y z
N MET A 1 1.38 39.39 3.16
CA MET A 1 2.02 38.78 4.34
C MET A 1 1.12 37.72 5.00
N LEU A 2 -0.18 37.97 5.18
CA LEU A 2 -1.13 36.99 5.73
C LEU A 2 -1.35 35.74 4.84
N LEU A 3 -1.40 35.91 3.52
CA LEU A 3 -1.60 34.82 2.57
C LEU A 3 -0.40 33.84 2.55
N LYS A 4 0.81 34.36 2.68
CA LYS A 4 2.05 33.56 2.76
C LYS A 4 2.11 32.69 4.02
N GLN A 5 1.58 33.18 5.14
CA GLN A 5 1.45 32.38 6.38
C GLN A 5 0.37 31.33 6.29
N ILE A 6 -0.74 31.58 5.58
CA ILE A 6 -1.83 30.62 5.41
C ILE A 6 -1.41 29.52 4.45
N ILE A 7 -0.71 29.84 3.35
CA ILE A 7 -0.22 28.88 2.36
C ILE A 7 0.94 28.03 2.96
N LEU A 8 1.88 28.62 3.69
CA LEU A 8 2.92 27.88 4.41
C LEU A 8 2.36 27.00 5.55
N LYS A 9 1.34 27.49 6.28
CA LYS A 9 0.63 26.71 7.30
C LYS A 9 -0.15 25.54 6.64
N SER A 10 -0.78 25.78 5.49
CA SER A 10 -1.49 24.77 4.71
C SER A 10 -0.54 23.73 4.09
N ILE A 11 0.62 24.16 3.59
CA ILE A 11 1.65 23.24 3.01
C ILE A 11 2.32 22.39 4.10
N LYS A 12 2.58 22.94 5.30
CA LYS A 12 3.11 22.15 6.43
C LYS A 12 2.06 21.14 6.96
N MET A 13 0.79 21.54 7.00
CA MET A 13 -0.31 20.65 7.39
C MET A 13 -0.63 19.60 6.30
N ASN A 14 -0.47 19.94 5.01
CA ASN A 14 -0.68 19.01 3.89
C ASN A 14 0.38 17.89 3.82
N LYS A 15 1.60 18.10 4.32
CA LYS A 15 2.58 17.01 4.45
C LYS A 15 2.07 15.92 5.40
N LEU A 16 1.35 16.28 6.45
CA LEU A 16 0.73 15.34 7.38
C LEU A 16 -0.45 14.57 6.75
N LEU A 17 -1.26 15.25 5.93
CA LEU A 17 -2.41 14.64 5.23
C LEU A 17 -1.98 13.76 4.03
N LEU A 18 -0.86 14.10 3.37
CA LEU A 18 -0.37 13.37 2.19
C LEU A 18 0.21 12.00 2.54
N VAL A 19 0.76 11.83 3.73
CA VAL A 19 1.46 10.61 4.14
C VAL A 19 0.49 9.51 4.56
N LEU A 20 -0.71 9.84 5.04
CA LEU A 20 -1.70 8.84 5.45
C LEU A 20 -2.49 8.20 4.30
N LEU A 21 -2.50 8.81 3.11
CA LEU A 21 -3.14 8.24 1.91
C LEU A 21 -2.23 7.29 1.10
N LEU A 22 -0.92 7.23 1.45
CA LEU A 22 0.10 6.46 0.71
C LEU A 22 0.60 5.19 1.45
N SER A 23 0.03 4.84 2.60
CA SER A 23 0.54 3.76 3.45
C SER A 23 0.14 2.34 3.03
N THR A 24 -0.31 2.12 1.79
CA THR A 24 -0.62 0.76 1.29
C THR A 24 0.38 0.19 0.29
N ALA A 25 1.51 0.86 0.04
CA ALA A 25 2.51 0.30 -0.85
C ALA A 25 3.93 0.60 -0.34
N MET A 26 4.68 -0.49 -0.14
CA MET A 26 6.13 -0.65 -0.02
C MET A 26 6.68 -0.95 1.37
N LEU A 27 6.70 -2.26 1.70
CA LEU A 27 7.76 -2.84 2.53
C LEU A 27 8.96 -3.15 1.62
N GLN A 28 10.03 -2.40 1.76
CA GLN A 28 11.35 -2.84 1.33
C GLN A 28 12.25 -3.01 2.55
N ALA A 29 12.84 -4.19 2.64
CA ALA A 29 13.76 -4.60 3.68
C ALA A 29 15.01 -3.70 3.72
N GLN A 30 15.33 -3.15 4.89
CA GLN A 30 16.64 -2.58 5.17
C GLN A 30 17.40 -3.50 6.11
N THR A 31 18.62 -3.81 5.72
CA THR A 31 19.61 -4.63 6.45
C THR A 31 20.01 -3.99 7.78
N VAL A 32 19.90 -4.79 8.83
CA VAL A 32 20.35 -4.46 10.18
C VAL A 32 21.87 -4.54 10.24
N VAL A 33 22.51 -3.48 10.75
CA VAL A 33 23.90 -3.49 11.19
C VAL A 33 23.91 -3.82 12.68
N GLU A 34 24.52 -4.93 13.05
CA GLU A 34 24.72 -5.33 14.44
C GLU A 34 25.73 -4.40 15.14
N PRO A 35 25.52 -4.00 16.39
CA PRO A 35 26.57 -3.43 17.21
C PRO A 35 27.28 -4.52 18.02
N ASP A 36 28.59 -4.55 17.85
CA ASP A 36 29.58 -5.37 18.54
C ASP A 36 29.56 -5.12 20.06
N SER A 37 29.44 -6.18 20.85
CA SER A 37 29.48 -6.13 22.30
C SER A 37 30.59 -7.02 22.82
N THR A 38 31.75 -6.43 23.07
CA THR A 38 32.76 -7.04 23.93
C THR A 38 33.23 -6.03 24.99
N GLY A 39 32.82 -6.26 26.21
CA GLY A 39 33.31 -5.50 27.37
C GLY A 39 33.07 -6.28 28.64
N VAL A 40 33.99 -7.21 28.95
CA VAL A 40 34.07 -7.92 30.25
C VAL A 40 34.64 -6.95 31.28
N VAL A 41 33.91 -6.71 32.35
CA VAL A 41 34.46 -6.05 33.55
C VAL A 41 34.45 -7.04 34.71
N LYS A 42 35.65 -7.27 35.24
CA LYS A 42 35.96 -8.13 36.40
C LYS A 42 35.46 -7.50 37.71
N ALA A 43 34.93 -8.37 38.57
CA ALA A 43 34.65 -8.06 39.96
C ALA A 43 35.98 -8.02 40.74
N ASN A 44 36.15 -7.05 41.62
CA ASN A 44 36.81 -7.19 42.92
C ASN A 44 36.61 -5.96 43.81
N ASP A 45 36.42 -6.31 45.02
CA ASP A 45 36.73 -5.62 46.27
C ASP A 45 35.60 -5.00 47.11
N THR A 46 35.37 -5.78 48.15
CA THR A 46 34.60 -5.52 49.34
C THR A 46 35.27 -4.41 50.20
N LEU A 47 34.59 -3.29 50.41
CA LEU A 47 34.87 -2.41 51.54
C LEU A 47 33.56 -2.09 52.27
N VAL A 48 33.46 -2.64 53.47
CA VAL A 48 32.41 -2.35 54.45
C VAL A 48 32.62 -0.95 54.99
N MET A 49 31.74 -0.01 54.66
CA MET A 49 31.60 1.26 55.38
C MET A 49 30.25 1.30 56.11
N GLN A 50 30.31 1.31 57.43
CA GLN A 50 29.15 1.64 58.25
C GLN A 50 28.72 3.08 57.96
N GLN A 51 27.58 3.26 57.30
CA GLN A 51 26.93 4.55 57.20
C GLN A 51 25.75 4.62 58.19
N THR A 52 25.87 5.57 59.10
CA THR A 52 24.80 6.03 59.98
C THR A 52 23.58 6.43 59.17
N VAL A 53 22.46 5.73 59.43
CA VAL A 53 21.15 6.03 58.82
C VAL A 53 20.67 7.40 59.35
N LYS A 54 20.88 8.44 58.55
CA LYS A 54 20.07 9.67 58.66
C LYS A 54 18.66 9.35 58.17
N ARG A 55 17.68 9.49 59.08
CA ARG A 55 16.26 9.46 58.67
C ARG A 55 16.02 10.62 57.73
N ASP A 56 16.01 10.32 56.42
CA ASP A 56 15.53 11.26 55.42
C ASP A 56 14.03 11.50 55.61
N THR A 57 13.70 12.74 55.83
CA THR A 57 12.34 13.26 55.79
C THR A 57 11.66 12.80 54.50
N ILE A 58 10.49 12.21 54.67
CA ILE A 58 9.62 11.75 53.56
C ILE A 58 9.45 12.92 52.62
N LYS A 59 10.10 12.86 51.44
CA LYS A 59 9.85 13.82 50.36
C LYS A 59 8.38 13.75 50.00
N PRO A 60 7.71 14.88 49.79
CA PRO A 60 6.27 14.86 49.43
C PRO A 60 6.09 14.00 48.20
N PHE A 61 5.13 13.08 48.28
CA PHE A 61 4.78 12.15 47.23
C PHE A 61 4.40 12.94 45.96
N LYS A 62 5.27 12.96 44.95
CA LYS A 62 4.97 13.59 43.69
C LYS A 62 3.93 12.69 42.98
N ARG A 63 2.71 13.14 42.90
CA ARG A 63 1.68 12.43 42.11
C ARG A 63 2.12 12.45 40.65
N TYR A 64 2.42 11.29 40.09
CA TYR A 64 2.61 11.13 38.67
C TYR A 64 1.26 10.73 38.08
N LYS A 65 0.84 11.45 37.05
CA LYS A 65 -0.31 11.07 36.23
C LYS A 65 0.11 9.84 35.42
N ALA A 66 -0.38 8.65 35.78
CA ALA A 66 -0.02 7.40 35.10
C ALA A 66 -0.66 7.32 33.72
N GLU A 67 -1.89 7.84 33.56
CA GLU A 67 -2.64 7.92 32.32
C GLU A 67 -3.67 9.05 32.44
N GLY A 68 -4.07 9.66 31.31
CA GLY A 68 -5.07 10.70 31.30
C GLY A 68 -5.91 10.71 30.04
N VAL A 69 -7.16 11.12 30.20
CA VAL A 69 -8.03 11.42 29.06
C VAL A 69 -7.61 12.79 28.51
N SER A 70 -7.14 12.81 27.27
CA SER A 70 -6.76 14.04 26.55
C SER A 70 -7.99 14.69 25.91
N ALA A 71 -8.86 13.88 25.28
CA ALA A 71 -10.12 14.34 24.73
C ALA A 71 -11.18 13.24 24.64
N VAL A 72 -12.43 13.66 24.44
CA VAL A 72 -13.54 12.80 24.06
C VAL A 72 -14.18 13.38 22.81
N VAL A 73 -14.42 12.54 21.78
CA VAL A 73 -15.10 12.92 20.54
C VAL A 73 -16.21 11.91 20.28
N GLY A 74 -17.47 12.33 20.43
CA GLY A 74 -18.62 11.44 20.41
C GLY A 74 -18.51 10.35 21.47
N GLU A 75 -18.41 9.10 21.07
CA GLU A 75 -18.24 7.93 21.94
C GLU A 75 -16.78 7.53 22.15
N TYR A 76 -15.84 8.17 21.44
CA TYR A 76 -14.43 7.82 21.47
C TYR A 76 -13.64 8.63 22.49
N VAL A 77 -12.84 7.93 23.28
CA VAL A 77 -11.90 8.53 24.22
C VAL A 77 -10.50 8.53 23.58
N ILE A 78 -9.78 9.62 23.75
CA ILE A 78 -8.38 9.77 23.36
C ILE A 78 -7.56 9.92 24.64
N LEU A 79 -6.58 9.05 24.82
CA LEU A 79 -5.70 9.02 25.97
C LEU A 79 -4.39 9.77 25.68
N ASP A 80 -3.67 10.18 26.73
CA ASP A 80 -2.33 10.75 26.59
C ASP A 80 -1.36 9.76 25.91
N SER A 81 -1.50 8.44 26.23
CA SER A 81 -0.73 7.37 25.61
C SER A 81 -1.02 7.19 24.12
N ASP A 82 -2.22 7.53 23.63
CA ASP A 82 -2.52 7.43 22.20
C ASP A 82 -1.73 8.46 21.39
N ILE A 83 -1.49 9.64 21.96
CA ILE A 83 -0.65 10.66 21.33
C ILE A 83 0.82 10.18 21.30
N ASP A 84 1.30 9.55 22.37
CA ASP A 84 2.67 9.00 22.43
C ASP A 84 2.84 7.83 21.42
N LYS A 85 1.85 6.94 21.32
CA LYS A 85 1.82 5.87 20.31
C LYS A 85 1.88 6.44 18.89
N ALA A 86 1.14 7.50 18.58
CA ALA A 86 1.15 8.15 17.27
C ALA A 86 2.53 8.72 16.90
N TYR A 87 3.28 9.26 17.88
CA TYR A 87 4.67 9.67 17.64
C TYR A 87 5.57 8.49 17.27
N VAL A 88 5.49 7.40 18.04
CA VAL A 88 6.29 6.18 17.80
C VAL A 88 5.97 5.60 16.42
N GLU A 89 4.71 5.56 16.05
CA GLU A 89 4.26 5.05 14.74
C GLU A 89 4.81 5.90 13.60
N MET A 90 4.72 7.23 13.67
CA MET A 90 5.29 8.13 12.67
C MET A 90 6.80 7.95 12.52
N GLN A 91 7.50 7.79 13.64
CA GLN A 91 8.95 7.57 13.64
C GLN A 91 9.32 6.22 13.02
N SER A 92 8.55 5.16 13.29
CA SER A 92 8.76 3.83 12.69
C SER A 92 8.56 3.82 11.18
N GLN A 93 7.72 4.74 10.66
CA GLN A 93 7.51 4.96 9.24
C GLN A 93 8.56 5.87 8.58
N GLY A 94 9.62 6.23 9.31
CA GLY A 94 10.70 7.07 8.82
C GLY A 94 10.34 8.56 8.67
N MET A 95 9.23 9.01 9.28
CA MET A 95 8.82 10.41 9.23
C MET A 95 9.57 11.24 10.27
N SER A 96 10.02 12.45 9.87
CA SER A 96 10.56 13.41 10.83
C SER A 96 9.44 13.94 11.73
N ILE A 97 9.66 13.81 13.04
CA ILE A 97 8.72 14.28 14.08
C ILE A 97 9.15 15.62 14.72
N GLU A 98 10.29 16.20 14.30
CA GLU A 98 10.88 17.38 14.93
C GLU A 98 9.97 18.61 14.92
N ASP A 99 9.18 18.78 13.85
CA ASP A 99 8.27 19.91 13.68
C ASP A 99 6.82 19.61 14.12
N ILE A 100 6.54 18.40 14.65
CA ILE A 100 5.19 17.96 14.99
C ILE A 100 4.94 18.11 16.47
N THR A 101 3.98 18.95 16.84
CA THR A 101 3.60 19.19 18.23
C THR A 101 2.56 18.18 18.73
N ARG A 102 2.51 17.95 20.05
CA ARG A 102 1.44 17.15 20.68
C ARG A 102 0.04 17.68 20.34
N CYS A 103 -0.12 19.02 20.25
CA CYS A 103 -1.39 19.62 19.85
C CYS A 103 -1.80 19.23 18.44
N GLN A 104 -0.87 19.16 17.49
CA GLN A 104 -1.16 18.76 16.12
C GLN A 104 -1.55 17.28 16.03
N LEU A 105 -0.84 16.39 16.74
CA LEU A 105 -1.22 14.98 16.79
C LEU A 105 -2.55 14.76 17.47
N MET A 106 -2.81 15.44 18.58
CA MET A 106 -4.10 15.38 19.24
C MET A 106 -5.22 15.86 18.30
N GLY A 107 -5.01 16.98 17.58
CA GLY A 107 -5.94 17.45 16.57
C GLY A 107 -6.25 16.39 15.52
N LYS A 108 -5.23 15.71 15.02
CA LYS A 108 -5.39 14.61 14.05
C LYS A 108 -6.17 13.43 14.63
N LEU A 109 -5.84 13.01 15.86
CA LEU A 109 -6.58 11.94 16.54
C LEU A 109 -8.06 12.30 16.75
N MET A 110 -8.36 13.56 17.12
CA MET A 110 -9.74 14.03 17.23
C MET A 110 -10.47 14.00 15.89
N GLU A 111 -9.81 14.39 14.79
CA GLU A 111 -10.37 14.29 13.44
C GLU A 111 -10.70 12.84 13.08
N ASP A 112 -9.78 11.90 13.28
CA ASP A 112 -9.99 10.49 12.98
C ASP A 112 -11.16 9.91 13.80
N LYS A 113 -11.26 10.29 15.09
CA LYS A 113 -12.40 9.88 15.92
C LYS A 113 -13.71 10.53 15.49
N LEU A 114 -13.70 11.78 15.00
CA LEU A 114 -14.87 12.43 14.43
C LEU A 114 -15.38 11.69 13.19
N TYR A 115 -14.47 11.33 12.28
CA TYR A 115 -14.81 10.53 11.09
C TYR A 115 -15.38 9.17 11.46
N ALA A 116 -14.73 8.43 12.38
CA ALA A 116 -15.21 7.13 12.83
C ALA A 116 -16.59 7.22 13.49
N HIS A 117 -16.82 8.25 14.31
CA HIS A 117 -18.12 8.51 14.94
C HIS A 117 -19.21 8.76 13.89
N GLN A 118 -18.96 9.66 12.93
CA GLN A 118 -19.91 9.97 11.87
C GLN A 118 -20.14 8.77 10.93
N ALA A 119 -19.12 7.94 10.67
CA ALA A 119 -19.27 6.71 9.91
C ALA A 119 -20.31 5.78 10.53
N LYS A 120 -20.29 5.61 11.87
CA LYS A 120 -21.30 4.83 12.59
C LYS A 120 -22.68 5.47 12.52
N GLN A 121 -22.78 6.81 12.68
CA GLN A 121 -24.04 7.54 12.55
C GLN A 121 -24.65 7.38 11.15
N ASP A 122 -23.79 7.38 10.12
CA ASP A 122 -24.18 7.19 8.72
C ASP A 122 -24.35 5.71 8.33
N SER A 123 -24.30 4.78 9.30
CA SER A 123 -24.45 3.32 9.12
C SER A 123 -23.47 2.73 8.10
N ILE A 124 -22.23 3.24 8.06
CA ILE A 124 -21.17 2.65 7.25
C ILE A 124 -20.76 1.33 7.89
N LEU A 125 -20.84 0.25 7.11
CA LEU A 125 -20.52 -1.09 7.57
C LEU A 125 -19.08 -1.47 7.16
N VAL A 126 -18.37 -2.06 8.11
CA VAL A 126 -17.06 -2.69 7.88
C VAL A 126 -17.18 -4.15 8.29
N PRO A 127 -16.99 -5.11 7.37
CA PRO A 127 -17.06 -6.53 7.70
C PRO A 127 -15.98 -6.92 8.71
N ASP A 128 -16.38 -7.61 9.78
CA ASP A 128 -15.44 -8.09 10.82
C ASP A 128 -14.38 -9.04 10.22
N ALA A 129 -14.74 -9.81 9.19
CA ALA A 129 -13.81 -10.69 8.47
C ALA A 129 -12.65 -9.91 7.81
N GLU A 130 -12.93 -8.73 7.24
CA GLU A 130 -11.90 -7.84 6.66
C GLU A 130 -10.91 -7.38 7.74
N ILE A 131 -11.43 -6.92 8.88
CA ILE A 131 -10.58 -6.45 9.99
C ILE A 131 -9.77 -7.60 10.58
N ASN A 132 -10.37 -8.78 10.77
CA ASN A 132 -9.63 -9.94 11.24
C ASN A 132 -8.53 -10.37 10.27
N GLY A 133 -8.78 -10.35 8.96
CA GLY A 133 -7.75 -10.62 7.94
C GLY A 133 -6.56 -9.65 8.01
N MET A 134 -6.82 -8.36 8.20
CA MET A 134 -5.77 -7.35 8.40
C MET A 134 -4.94 -7.64 9.67
N ILE A 135 -5.60 -7.99 10.77
CA ILE A 135 -4.95 -8.32 12.04
C ILE A 135 -4.10 -9.59 11.89
N ASP A 136 -4.61 -10.62 11.21
CA ASP A 136 -3.85 -11.85 10.96
C ASP A 136 -2.54 -11.58 10.23
N GLN A 137 -2.58 -10.76 9.19
CA GLN A 137 -1.38 -10.33 8.47
C GLN A 137 -0.43 -9.53 9.36
N GLN A 138 -0.97 -8.58 10.13
CA GLN A 138 -0.19 -7.74 11.03
C GLN A 138 0.48 -8.58 12.13
N LEU A 139 -0.24 -9.49 12.78
CA LEU A 139 0.30 -10.37 13.80
C LEU A 139 1.32 -11.36 13.22
N GLN A 140 1.09 -11.90 12.03
CA GLN A 140 2.05 -12.78 11.37
C GLN A 140 3.37 -12.06 11.10
N TYR A 141 3.31 -10.80 10.64
CA TYR A 141 4.51 -9.97 10.48
C TYR A 141 5.23 -9.75 11.82
N MET A 142 4.49 -9.34 12.87
CA MET A 142 5.08 -9.14 14.21
C MET A 142 5.72 -10.42 14.77
N VAL A 143 5.09 -11.57 14.54
CA VAL A 143 5.64 -12.88 14.97
C VAL A 143 6.90 -13.21 14.18
N SER A 144 6.98 -12.90 12.88
CA SER A 144 8.19 -13.11 12.10
C SER A 144 9.37 -12.27 12.59
N GLU A 145 9.12 -11.03 13.07
CA GLU A 145 10.13 -10.13 13.60
C GLU A 145 10.56 -10.48 15.04
N LEU A 146 9.59 -10.84 15.90
CA LEU A 146 9.84 -11.04 17.33
C LEU A 146 10.02 -12.53 17.73
N GLY A 147 9.65 -13.45 16.85
CA GLY A 147 9.89 -14.89 16.94
C GLY A 147 8.77 -15.72 17.56
N SER A 148 7.82 -15.15 18.33
CA SER A 148 6.63 -15.90 18.81
C SER A 148 5.49 -14.96 19.22
N GLU A 149 4.26 -15.49 19.33
CA GLU A 149 3.07 -14.77 19.80
C GLU A 149 3.24 -14.25 21.24
N GLU A 150 3.89 -15.03 22.13
CA GLU A 150 4.14 -14.64 23.51
C GLU A 150 5.07 -13.41 23.57
N LYS A 151 6.10 -13.39 22.73
CA LYS A 151 7.02 -12.24 22.65
C LYS A 151 6.31 -11.02 22.08
N VAL A 152 5.42 -11.19 21.11
CA VAL A 152 4.59 -10.10 20.57
C VAL A 152 3.69 -9.55 21.67
N ALA A 153 2.95 -10.40 22.39
CA ALA A 153 2.10 -9.95 23.49
C ALA A 153 2.90 -9.21 24.58
N ALA A 154 4.06 -9.74 24.99
CA ALA A 154 4.94 -9.13 25.99
C ALA A 154 5.48 -7.77 25.51
N TYR A 155 5.88 -7.64 24.23
CA TYR A 155 6.34 -6.38 23.63
C TYR A 155 5.27 -5.27 23.73
N TYR A 156 4.00 -5.64 23.47
CA TYR A 156 2.86 -4.73 23.59
C TYR A 156 2.28 -4.66 25.01
N ARG A 157 2.95 -5.26 26.01
CA ARG A 157 2.55 -5.30 27.41
C ARG A 157 1.14 -5.84 27.61
N LYS A 158 0.82 -6.93 26.90
CA LYS A 158 -0.44 -7.65 27.01
C LYS A 158 -0.21 -9.01 27.64
N ASP A 159 -1.23 -9.51 28.34
CA ASP A 159 -1.16 -10.79 29.03
C ASP A 159 -1.09 -11.97 28.04
N ASN A 160 -1.72 -11.79 26.87
CA ASN A 160 -1.75 -12.80 25.81
C ASN A 160 -2.06 -12.17 24.44
N ILE A 161 -1.92 -12.96 23.37
CA ILE A 161 -2.16 -12.50 21.98
C ILE A 161 -3.64 -12.18 21.72
N ALA A 162 -4.59 -12.83 22.44
CA ALA A 162 -6.01 -12.58 22.26
C ALA A 162 -6.41 -11.17 22.74
N ASP A 163 -5.82 -10.68 23.82
CA ASP A 163 -6.04 -9.32 24.32
C ASP A 163 -5.46 -8.27 23.36
N LEU A 164 -4.28 -8.56 22.80
CA LEU A 164 -3.71 -7.71 21.74
C LEU A 164 -4.62 -7.69 20.51
N ARG A 165 -5.09 -8.86 20.05
CA ARG A 165 -6.01 -8.99 18.91
C ARG A 165 -7.28 -8.17 19.10
N LYS A 166 -7.86 -8.17 20.29
CA LYS A 166 -9.06 -7.38 20.61
C LYS A 166 -8.79 -5.88 20.51
N GLU A 167 -7.65 -5.40 21.05
CA GLU A 167 -7.25 -3.98 20.94
C GLU A 167 -7.02 -3.59 19.49
N LEU A 168 -6.30 -4.42 18.72
CA LEU A 168 -6.06 -4.20 17.29
C LEU A 168 -7.37 -4.19 16.49
N PHE A 169 -8.36 -5.01 16.87
CA PHE A 169 -9.65 -5.05 16.20
C PHE A 169 -10.40 -3.71 16.33
N GLU A 170 -10.52 -3.18 17.53
CA GLU A 170 -11.17 -1.89 17.76
C GLU A 170 -10.41 -0.74 17.09
N ALA A 171 -9.08 -0.75 17.17
CA ALA A 171 -8.24 0.27 16.53
C ALA A 171 -8.39 0.23 15.00
N ASN A 172 -8.17 -0.93 14.37
CA ASN A 172 -8.26 -1.09 12.92
C ASN A 172 -9.67 -0.81 12.39
N LYS A 173 -10.71 -1.25 13.12
CA LYS A 173 -12.10 -0.94 12.75
C LYS A 173 -12.38 0.56 12.79
N SER A 174 -11.89 1.26 13.82
CA SER A 174 -12.00 2.72 13.93
C SER A 174 -11.29 3.44 12.78
N ILE A 175 -10.06 3.02 12.44
CA ILE A 175 -9.29 3.57 11.33
C ILE A 175 -10.00 3.34 9.99
N LYS A 176 -10.50 2.12 9.76
CA LYS A 176 -11.22 1.79 8.53
C LYS A 176 -12.49 2.60 8.38
N LEU A 177 -13.29 2.74 9.44
CA LEU A 177 -14.48 3.58 9.46
C LEU A 177 -14.15 5.04 9.14
N ALA A 178 -13.10 5.59 9.76
CA ALA A 178 -12.65 6.96 9.49
C ALA A 178 -12.25 7.14 8.02
N SER A 179 -11.49 6.21 7.46
CA SER A 179 -11.07 6.22 6.06
C SER A 179 -12.26 6.18 5.10
N LEU A 180 -13.23 5.27 5.33
CA LEU A 180 -14.43 5.16 4.49
C LEU A 180 -15.30 6.42 4.56
N MET A 181 -15.41 7.03 5.75
CA MET A 181 -16.15 8.27 5.89
C MET A 181 -15.47 9.43 5.16
N GLN A 182 -14.14 9.53 5.27
CA GLN A 182 -13.34 10.51 4.56
C GLN A 182 -13.52 10.39 3.04
N GLN A 183 -13.43 9.15 2.53
CA GLN A 183 -13.67 8.85 1.13
C GLN A 183 -15.09 9.27 0.70
N LYS A 184 -16.12 8.93 1.47
CA LYS A 184 -17.52 9.31 1.22
C LYS A 184 -17.71 10.84 1.15
N VAL A 185 -17.01 11.59 1.98
CA VAL A 185 -17.09 13.07 1.99
C VAL A 185 -16.58 13.68 0.69
N ILE A 186 -15.56 13.07 0.08
CA ILE A 186 -14.93 13.60 -1.15
C ILE A 186 -15.31 12.86 -2.42
N GLU A 187 -16.03 11.73 -2.34
CA GLU A 187 -16.36 10.84 -3.48
C GLU A 187 -16.99 11.59 -4.66
N LYS A 188 -17.84 12.58 -4.38
CA LYS A 188 -18.57 13.34 -5.41
C LYS A 188 -17.94 14.70 -5.70
N VAL A 189 -16.73 14.94 -5.21
CA VAL A 189 -16.06 16.22 -5.45
C VAL A 189 -15.34 16.16 -6.79
N GLU A 190 -15.81 16.96 -7.71
CA GLU A 190 -15.23 17.12 -9.05
C GLU A 190 -14.85 18.58 -9.28
N VAL A 191 -13.97 18.84 -10.23
CA VAL A 191 -13.62 20.19 -10.67
C VAL A 191 -14.00 20.41 -12.13
N THR A 192 -14.61 21.56 -12.40
CA THR A 192 -14.89 21.98 -13.77
C THR A 192 -13.65 22.63 -14.40
N PRO A 193 -13.54 22.67 -15.75
CA PRO A 193 -12.43 23.36 -16.41
C PRO A 193 -12.27 24.83 -15.98
N GLU A 194 -13.36 25.51 -15.69
CA GLU A 194 -13.32 26.91 -15.21
C GLU A 194 -12.77 27.01 -13.79
N GLU A 195 -13.11 26.06 -12.91
CA GLU A 195 -12.51 26.00 -11.57
C GLU A 195 -11.02 25.70 -11.62
N VAL A 196 -10.58 24.82 -12.52
CA VAL A 196 -9.16 24.52 -12.75
C VAL A 196 -8.43 25.76 -13.23
N ARG A 197 -9.02 26.50 -14.18
CA ARG A 197 -8.49 27.76 -14.67
C ARG A 197 -8.36 28.80 -13.56
N THR A 198 -9.43 29.02 -12.80
CA THR A 198 -9.49 29.96 -11.69
C THR A 198 -8.44 29.62 -10.64
N PHE A 199 -8.32 28.33 -10.27
CA PHE A 199 -7.29 27.85 -9.36
C PHE A 199 -5.88 28.21 -9.86
N PHE A 200 -5.54 27.85 -11.11
CA PHE A 200 -4.20 28.07 -11.65
C PHE A 200 -3.83 29.55 -11.68
N PHE A 201 -4.71 30.40 -12.20
CA PHE A 201 -4.44 31.84 -12.31
C PHE A 201 -4.56 32.59 -10.97
N SER A 202 -5.08 31.95 -9.91
CA SER A 202 -5.01 32.48 -8.55
C SER A 202 -3.64 32.32 -7.90
N ILE A 203 -2.79 31.43 -8.43
CA ILE A 203 -1.43 31.21 -7.95
C ILE A 203 -0.50 32.26 -8.60
N PRO A 204 0.18 33.12 -7.79
CA PRO A 204 1.18 34.02 -8.31
C PRO A 204 2.23 33.28 -9.14
N GLU A 205 2.73 33.91 -10.20
CA GLU A 205 3.64 33.22 -11.13
C GLU A 205 4.90 32.67 -10.45
N GLU A 206 5.42 33.41 -9.45
CA GLU A 206 6.59 33.00 -8.66
C GLU A 206 6.31 31.79 -7.75
N GLU A 207 5.04 31.57 -7.40
CA GLU A 207 4.60 30.50 -6.49
C GLU A 207 4.04 29.27 -7.24
N ARG A 208 3.96 29.33 -8.59
CA ARG A 208 3.52 28.19 -9.39
C ARG A 208 4.45 27.00 -9.19
N PRO A 209 3.91 25.77 -9.12
CA PRO A 209 4.73 24.57 -8.97
C PRO A 209 5.73 24.45 -10.11
N VAL A 210 6.92 23.97 -9.80
CA VAL A 210 7.94 23.60 -10.78
C VAL A 210 7.83 22.08 -10.96
N PHE A 211 7.63 21.63 -12.18
CA PHE A 211 7.70 20.23 -12.55
C PHE A 211 9.13 19.89 -12.97
N GLY A 212 9.69 18.82 -12.40
CA GLY A 212 11.03 18.33 -12.72
C GLY A 212 11.14 17.86 -14.16
N ALA A 213 12.33 17.44 -14.53
CA ALA A 213 12.54 16.82 -15.84
C ALA A 213 11.73 15.52 -15.96
N GLU A 214 11.02 15.36 -17.07
CA GLU A 214 10.11 14.26 -17.31
C GLU A 214 10.33 13.65 -18.67
N ILE A 215 9.88 12.41 -18.79
CA ILE A 215 9.92 11.70 -20.06
C ILE A 215 8.57 11.02 -20.34
N GLU A 216 8.26 10.86 -21.60
CA GLU A 216 7.27 9.91 -22.08
C GLU A 216 8.00 8.69 -22.64
N ILE A 217 7.49 7.50 -22.33
CA ILE A 217 8.12 6.26 -22.73
C ILE A 217 7.10 5.31 -23.37
N ALA A 218 7.56 4.53 -24.32
CA ALA A 218 6.79 3.45 -24.90
C ALA A 218 7.54 2.13 -24.77
N GLN A 219 6.80 1.00 -24.76
CA GLN A 219 7.35 -0.35 -24.64
C GLN A 219 6.90 -1.26 -25.79
N ILE A 220 7.75 -2.22 -26.12
CA ILE A 220 7.40 -3.42 -26.87
C ILE A 220 7.70 -4.60 -25.99
N VAL A 221 6.74 -5.48 -25.81
CA VAL A 221 6.85 -6.69 -24.99
C VAL A 221 6.72 -7.89 -25.88
N ILE A 222 7.64 -8.84 -25.78
CA ILE A 222 7.59 -10.13 -26.46
C ILE A 222 7.60 -11.22 -25.40
N ASP A 223 6.51 -11.97 -25.34
CA ASP A 223 6.38 -13.12 -24.46
C ASP A 223 6.94 -14.37 -25.15
N PRO A 224 7.86 -15.12 -24.51
CA PRO A 224 8.23 -16.42 -25.01
C PRO A 224 7.01 -17.34 -25.09
N GLU A 225 6.81 -18.01 -26.24
CA GLU A 225 5.64 -18.84 -26.49
C GLU A 225 5.62 -20.05 -25.55
N VAL A 226 4.48 -20.25 -24.89
CA VAL A 226 4.25 -21.46 -24.09
C VAL A 226 3.78 -22.57 -25.03
N THR A 227 4.55 -23.64 -25.14
CA THR A 227 4.20 -24.77 -26.01
C THR A 227 3.01 -25.56 -25.46
N ARG A 228 2.24 -26.19 -26.36
CA ARG A 228 1.14 -27.05 -25.96
C ARG A 228 1.61 -28.21 -25.07
N GLN A 229 2.79 -28.73 -25.34
CA GLN A 229 3.39 -29.78 -24.52
C GLN A 229 3.62 -29.29 -23.07
N ALA A 230 4.16 -28.09 -22.86
CA ALA A 230 4.39 -27.53 -21.52
C ALA A 230 3.04 -27.32 -20.76
N ILE A 231 1.99 -26.93 -21.48
CA ILE A 231 0.62 -26.84 -20.91
C ILE A 231 0.13 -28.22 -20.48
N ASP A 232 0.27 -29.22 -21.34
CA ASP A 232 -0.18 -30.58 -21.05
C ASP A 232 0.61 -31.21 -19.89
N GLU A 233 1.90 -30.92 -19.77
CA GLU A 233 2.75 -31.32 -18.65
C GLU A 233 2.29 -30.72 -17.32
N VAL A 234 1.96 -29.43 -17.29
CA VAL A 234 1.41 -28.78 -16.08
C VAL A 234 0.06 -29.37 -15.69
N LYS A 235 -0.85 -29.56 -16.65
CA LYS A 235 -2.13 -30.22 -16.42
C LYS A 235 -1.95 -31.63 -15.86
N ALA A 236 -1.05 -32.41 -16.45
CA ALA A 236 -0.74 -33.76 -15.98
C ALA A 236 -0.21 -33.75 -14.54
N ARG A 237 0.69 -32.80 -14.21
CA ARG A 237 1.24 -32.63 -12.88
C ARG A 237 0.18 -32.22 -11.84
N LEU A 238 -0.71 -31.26 -12.18
CA LEU A 238 -1.85 -30.89 -11.33
C LEU A 238 -2.81 -32.04 -11.12
N ASN A 239 -3.12 -32.83 -12.18
CA ASN A 239 -3.93 -34.03 -12.05
C ASN A 239 -3.27 -35.10 -11.17
N ALA A 240 -1.98 -35.30 -11.28
CA ALA A 240 -1.25 -36.22 -10.41
C ALA A 240 -1.29 -35.79 -8.94
N ILE A 241 -1.16 -34.50 -8.66
CA ILE A 241 -1.30 -33.92 -7.31
C ILE A 241 -2.74 -34.15 -6.81
N ARG A 242 -3.74 -33.87 -7.64
CA ARG A 242 -5.16 -34.07 -7.33
C ARG A 242 -5.47 -35.53 -6.99
N SER A 243 -5.02 -36.48 -7.83
CA SER A 243 -5.20 -37.91 -7.59
C SER A 243 -4.51 -38.35 -6.30
N ASP A 244 -3.30 -37.87 -6.01
CA ASP A 244 -2.61 -38.20 -4.78
C ASP A 244 -3.34 -37.71 -3.53
N ILE A 245 -4.03 -36.59 -3.61
CA ILE A 245 -4.86 -36.09 -2.52
C ILE A 245 -6.13 -36.93 -2.36
N ILE A 246 -6.81 -37.23 -3.48
CA ILE A 246 -8.10 -37.97 -3.46
C ILE A 246 -7.89 -39.43 -3.10
N ASP A 247 -6.94 -40.11 -3.74
CA ASP A 247 -6.77 -41.55 -3.67
C ASP A 247 -5.93 -41.99 -2.47
N ASN A 248 -4.89 -41.20 -2.13
CA ASN A 248 -3.93 -41.51 -1.08
C ASN A 248 -4.13 -40.68 0.21
N GLY A 249 -5.12 -39.78 0.24
CA GLY A 249 -5.42 -38.98 1.42
C GLY A 249 -4.33 -37.98 1.81
N THR A 250 -3.45 -37.60 0.86
CA THR A 250 -2.39 -36.60 1.11
C THR A 250 -3.02 -35.23 1.35
N SER A 251 -2.49 -34.48 2.31
CA SER A 251 -3.01 -33.15 2.63
C SER A 251 -2.85 -32.17 1.47
N PHE A 252 -3.93 -31.51 1.06
CA PHE A 252 -3.89 -30.43 0.07
C PHE A 252 -2.95 -29.32 0.51
N SER A 253 -3.01 -28.92 1.78
CA SER A 253 -2.14 -27.91 2.38
C SER A 253 -0.66 -28.25 2.20
N THR A 254 -0.27 -29.50 2.48
CA THR A 254 1.13 -29.95 2.28
C THR A 254 1.54 -29.87 0.82
N LYS A 255 0.67 -30.28 -0.11
CA LYS A 255 0.94 -30.18 -1.56
C LYS A 255 1.05 -28.73 -2.00
N ALA A 256 0.22 -27.84 -1.47
CA ALA A 256 0.29 -26.40 -1.79
C ALA A 256 1.60 -25.78 -1.32
N VAL A 257 2.06 -26.07 -0.11
CA VAL A 257 3.38 -25.61 0.38
C VAL A 257 4.52 -26.07 -0.51
N LEU A 258 4.45 -27.33 -1.01
CA LEU A 258 5.54 -27.92 -1.79
C LEU A 258 5.54 -27.48 -3.26
N TYR A 259 4.40 -27.27 -3.87
CA TYR A 259 4.27 -27.16 -5.33
C TYR A 259 3.64 -25.85 -5.80
N SER A 260 2.86 -25.14 -4.96
CA SER A 260 2.21 -23.92 -5.40
C SER A 260 3.24 -22.81 -5.67
N LYS A 261 3.06 -22.11 -6.78
CA LYS A 261 3.83 -20.93 -7.14
C LYS A 261 3.13 -19.62 -6.74
N ASP A 262 2.00 -19.69 -6.03
CA ASP A 262 1.32 -18.50 -5.51
C ASP A 262 2.04 -17.91 -4.30
N PRO A 263 2.65 -16.72 -4.41
CA PRO A 263 3.39 -16.12 -3.30
C PRO A 263 2.47 -15.71 -2.13
N GLY A 264 1.16 -15.52 -2.39
CA GLY A 264 0.20 -15.04 -1.38
C GLY A 264 -0.29 -16.14 -0.44
N SER A 265 -0.37 -17.38 -0.91
CA SER A 265 -0.98 -18.47 -0.16
C SER A 265 -0.16 -19.76 -0.04
N ALA A 266 0.88 -19.94 -0.85
CA ALA A 266 1.67 -21.19 -0.84
C ALA A 266 2.17 -21.56 0.56
N SER A 267 2.79 -20.61 1.29
CA SER A 267 3.29 -20.82 2.66
C SER A 267 2.19 -21.10 3.69
N LYS A 268 0.93 -20.74 3.38
CA LYS A 268 -0.27 -20.99 4.19
C LYS A 268 -1.03 -22.23 3.73
N GLY A 269 -0.41 -23.10 2.95
CA GLY A 269 -1.04 -24.30 2.39
C GLY A 269 -2.12 -23.97 1.36
N GLY A 270 -1.93 -22.90 0.60
CA GLY A 270 -2.83 -22.46 -0.46
C GLY A 270 -4.13 -21.79 -0.01
N LEU A 271 -4.26 -21.41 1.28
CA LEU A 271 -5.52 -20.96 1.89
C LEU A 271 -5.87 -19.52 1.55
N TYR A 272 -7.08 -19.31 1.06
CA TYR A 272 -7.80 -18.04 1.03
C TYR A 272 -9.16 -18.18 1.69
N GLN A 273 -9.43 -17.32 2.66
CA GLN A 273 -10.68 -17.33 3.42
C GLN A 273 -11.63 -16.24 2.94
N GLY A 274 -12.93 -16.51 3.01
CA GLY A 274 -13.96 -15.52 2.76
C GLY A 274 -14.04 -15.05 1.31
N VAL A 275 -13.74 -15.92 0.33
CA VAL A 275 -13.92 -15.61 -1.09
C VAL A 275 -15.40 -15.44 -1.40
N ARG A 276 -15.77 -14.31 -2.03
CA ARG A 276 -17.14 -13.96 -2.40
C ARG A 276 -17.25 -13.75 -3.91
N ARG A 277 -18.48 -13.82 -4.44
CA ARG A 277 -18.72 -13.59 -5.88
C ARG A 277 -18.35 -12.18 -6.34
N ASP A 278 -18.46 -11.19 -5.45
CA ASP A 278 -18.11 -9.78 -5.70
C ASP A 278 -16.64 -9.45 -5.39
N SER A 279 -15.86 -10.41 -4.87
CA SER A 279 -14.42 -10.23 -4.63
C SER A 279 -13.64 -10.05 -5.94
N PRO A 280 -12.49 -9.32 -5.93
CA PRO A 280 -11.69 -9.04 -7.12
C PRO A 280 -10.80 -10.22 -7.55
N TRP A 281 -11.38 -11.43 -7.61
CA TRP A 281 -10.73 -12.65 -8.11
C TRP A 281 -11.02 -12.85 -9.60
N ALA A 282 -10.12 -13.52 -10.30
CA ALA A 282 -10.36 -13.94 -11.68
C ALA A 282 -11.71 -14.66 -11.78
N LYS A 283 -12.42 -14.42 -12.90
CA LYS A 283 -13.76 -14.99 -13.10
C LYS A 283 -13.75 -16.50 -13.02
N GLU A 284 -12.79 -17.14 -13.68
CA GLU A 284 -12.63 -18.60 -13.74
C GLU A 284 -12.37 -19.18 -12.34
N PHE A 285 -11.59 -18.49 -11.50
CA PHE A 285 -11.34 -18.90 -10.12
C PHE A 285 -12.62 -18.87 -9.28
N LYS A 286 -13.41 -17.78 -9.39
CA LYS A 286 -14.73 -17.69 -8.73
C LYS A 286 -15.70 -18.74 -9.22
N ASP A 287 -15.76 -18.96 -10.53
CA ASP A 287 -16.65 -19.96 -11.13
C ASP A 287 -16.35 -21.35 -10.58
N GLN A 288 -15.07 -21.72 -10.42
CA GLN A 288 -14.68 -22.98 -9.78
C GLN A 288 -15.01 -23.01 -8.29
N ALA A 289 -14.65 -21.96 -7.53
CA ALA A 289 -14.87 -21.89 -6.09
C ALA A 289 -16.35 -22.02 -5.70
N PHE A 290 -17.26 -21.53 -6.53
CA PHE A 290 -18.71 -21.55 -6.27
C PHE A 290 -19.47 -22.66 -7.00
N SER A 291 -18.81 -23.47 -7.81
CA SER A 291 -19.41 -24.65 -8.47
C SER A 291 -19.21 -25.94 -7.70
N LEU A 292 -18.22 -25.99 -6.81
CA LEU A 292 -17.83 -27.16 -6.03
C LEU A 292 -18.55 -27.20 -4.69
N LEU A 293 -18.71 -28.42 -4.17
CA LEU A 293 -19.18 -28.67 -2.81
C LEU A 293 -18.02 -28.62 -1.81
N GLU A 294 -18.34 -28.48 -0.53
CA GLU A 294 -17.35 -28.58 0.56
C GLU A 294 -16.65 -29.93 0.52
N GLY A 295 -15.32 -29.95 0.52
CA GLY A 295 -14.51 -31.17 0.40
C GLY A 295 -14.13 -31.55 -1.03
N GLU A 296 -14.65 -30.90 -2.05
CA GLU A 296 -14.33 -31.19 -3.45
C GLU A 296 -13.09 -30.46 -3.97
N ILE A 297 -12.42 -31.11 -4.94
CA ILE A 297 -11.25 -30.56 -5.63
C ILE A 297 -11.58 -30.42 -7.12
N SER A 298 -11.32 -29.25 -7.68
CA SER A 298 -11.51 -28.98 -9.10
C SER A 298 -10.63 -29.83 -10.03
N GLU A 299 -11.04 -30.00 -11.28
CA GLU A 299 -10.10 -30.30 -12.36
C GLU A 299 -9.14 -29.12 -12.57
N PRO A 300 -7.97 -29.34 -13.20
CA PRO A 300 -7.09 -28.25 -13.61
C PRO A 300 -7.80 -27.24 -14.51
N PHE A 301 -7.77 -25.94 -14.13
CA PHE A 301 -8.34 -24.86 -14.90
C PHE A 301 -7.36 -23.70 -15.05
N GLU A 302 -7.54 -22.88 -16.08
CA GLU A 302 -6.69 -21.76 -16.41
C GLU A 302 -7.31 -20.44 -15.95
N THR A 303 -6.47 -19.51 -15.50
CA THR A 303 -6.78 -18.10 -15.32
C THR A 303 -5.68 -17.27 -15.95
N GLU A 304 -5.81 -15.95 -15.97
CA GLU A 304 -4.71 -15.05 -16.36
C GLU A 304 -3.43 -15.23 -15.53
N PHE A 305 -3.55 -15.81 -14.33
CA PHE A 305 -2.42 -16.06 -13.42
C PHE A 305 -1.76 -17.44 -13.59
N GLY A 306 -2.27 -18.30 -14.46
CA GLY A 306 -1.72 -19.64 -14.71
C GLY A 306 -2.73 -20.76 -14.52
N TRP A 307 -2.22 -21.98 -14.28
CA TRP A 307 -3.01 -23.20 -14.12
C TRP A 307 -3.22 -23.54 -12.66
N HIS A 308 -4.45 -23.84 -12.30
CA HIS A 308 -4.86 -24.07 -10.90
C HIS A 308 -5.56 -25.41 -10.72
N ILE A 309 -5.49 -25.95 -9.51
CA ILE A 309 -6.50 -26.79 -8.88
C ILE A 309 -6.95 -26.09 -7.60
N LEU A 310 -8.23 -26.22 -7.27
CA LEU A 310 -8.88 -25.56 -6.16
C LEU A 310 -9.60 -26.61 -5.29
N TYR A 311 -9.47 -26.51 -3.98
CA TYR A 311 -10.18 -27.30 -2.97
C TYR A 311 -11.08 -26.39 -2.16
N VAL A 312 -12.35 -26.74 -2.03
CA VAL A 312 -13.30 -26.02 -1.17
C VAL A 312 -13.19 -26.58 0.24
N GLU A 313 -12.59 -25.80 1.14
CA GLU A 313 -12.37 -26.20 2.53
C GLU A 313 -13.63 -26.01 3.36
N LYS A 314 -14.37 -24.91 3.18
CA LYS A 314 -15.59 -24.60 3.92
C LYS A 314 -16.48 -23.60 3.18
N ILE A 315 -17.80 -23.84 3.27
CA ILE A 315 -18.82 -22.93 2.73
C ILE A 315 -19.55 -22.26 3.90
N ARG A 316 -19.58 -20.91 3.90
CA ARG A 316 -20.25 -20.09 4.92
C ARG A 316 -21.20 -19.09 4.28
N GLY A 317 -22.39 -19.55 3.93
CA GLY A 317 -23.40 -18.70 3.29
C GLY A 317 -22.95 -18.22 1.93
N GLN A 318 -22.58 -16.94 1.79
CA GLN A 318 -22.07 -16.34 0.55
C GLN A 318 -20.53 -16.32 0.46
N GLU A 319 -19.84 -16.85 1.45
CA GLU A 319 -18.38 -16.90 1.52
C GLU A 319 -17.89 -18.34 1.44
N VAL A 320 -16.79 -18.52 0.73
CA VAL A 320 -16.14 -19.82 0.57
C VAL A 320 -14.68 -19.70 0.99
N ASP A 321 -14.25 -20.60 1.88
CA ASP A 321 -12.84 -20.79 2.18
C ASP A 321 -12.29 -21.82 1.21
N VAL A 322 -11.22 -21.44 0.50
CA VAL A 322 -10.64 -22.31 -0.52
C VAL A 322 -9.14 -22.46 -0.30
N ARG A 323 -8.62 -23.61 -0.74
CA ARG A 323 -7.19 -23.79 -0.97
C ARG A 323 -6.94 -23.95 -2.45
N HIS A 324 -5.83 -23.39 -2.94
CA HIS A 324 -5.45 -23.61 -4.32
C HIS A 324 -3.96 -23.90 -4.50
N ILE A 325 -3.65 -24.55 -5.61
CA ILE A 325 -2.28 -24.75 -6.08
C ILE A 325 -2.20 -24.09 -7.44
N LEU A 326 -1.29 -23.12 -7.58
CA LEU A 326 -0.96 -22.43 -8.83
C LEU A 326 0.32 -23.01 -9.41
N MET A 327 0.31 -23.30 -10.71
CA MET A 327 1.49 -23.73 -11.46
C MET A 327 1.55 -23.01 -12.82
N PHE A 328 2.77 -22.81 -13.31
CA PHE A 328 3.02 -22.23 -14.63
C PHE A 328 3.60 -23.29 -15.56
N PRO A 329 3.23 -23.27 -16.85
CA PRO A 329 3.97 -24.04 -17.86
C PRO A 329 5.42 -23.55 -17.92
N GLU A 330 6.36 -24.46 -17.99
CA GLU A 330 7.77 -24.12 -18.16
C GLU A 330 8.02 -23.68 -19.60
N VAL A 331 8.61 -22.51 -19.76
CA VAL A 331 9.00 -21.99 -21.07
C VAL A 331 10.29 -22.69 -21.49
N SER A 332 10.27 -23.32 -22.67
CA SER A 332 11.45 -23.99 -23.22
C SER A 332 12.56 -22.99 -23.58
N GLN A 333 13.82 -23.42 -23.52
CA GLN A 333 14.92 -22.57 -23.99
C GLN A 333 14.76 -22.18 -25.45
N GLN A 334 14.24 -23.08 -26.28
CA GLN A 334 13.96 -22.79 -27.68
C GLN A 334 12.93 -21.66 -27.86
N SER A 335 11.89 -21.60 -27.01
CA SER A 335 10.90 -20.51 -27.03
C SER A 335 11.53 -19.19 -26.58
N ILE A 336 12.42 -19.23 -25.57
CA ILE A 336 13.17 -18.06 -25.12
C ILE A 336 14.07 -17.54 -26.25
N ASP A 337 14.83 -18.41 -26.88
CA ASP A 337 15.73 -18.05 -27.99
C ASP A 337 14.95 -17.49 -29.20
N ALA A 338 13.77 -18.05 -29.49
CA ALA A 338 12.90 -17.55 -30.54
C ALA A 338 12.35 -16.16 -30.22
N ALA A 339 11.93 -15.93 -28.97
CA ALA A 339 11.47 -14.62 -28.51
C ALA A 339 12.59 -13.58 -28.52
N GLN A 340 13.80 -13.99 -28.10
CA GLN A 340 15.00 -13.17 -28.14
C GLN A 340 15.32 -12.73 -29.58
N LYS A 341 15.34 -13.67 -30.51
CA LYS A 341 15.57 -13.35 -31.92
C LYS A 341 14.47 -12.42 -32.48
N LYS A 342 13.19 -12.68 -32.15
CA LYS A 342 12.07 -11.85 -32.60
C LYS A 342 12.24 -10.40 -32.15
N ILE A 343 12.60 -10.16 -30.88
CA ILE A 343 12.75 -8.79 -30.36
C ILE A 343 14.02 -8.10 -30.90
N GLU A 344 15.09 -8.88 -31.17
CA GLU A 344 16.31 -8.38 -31.84
C GLU A 344 16.00 -7.93 -33.27
N ASP A 345 15.26 -8.73 -34.05
CA ASP A 345 14.85 -8.39 -35.41
C ASP A 345 13.99 -7.11 -35.39
N ILE A 346 13.01 -7.01 -34.48
CA ILE A 346 12.15 -5.82 -34.31
C ILE A 346 12.99 -4.59 -33.97
N LYS A 347 13.94 -4.71 -33.03
CA LYS A 347 14.84 -3.63 -32.64
C LYS A 347 15.66 -3.15 -33.83
N ALA A 348 16.20 -4.07 -34.62
CA ALA A 348 16.99 -3.76 -35.83
C ALA A 348 16.13 -3.04 -36.90
N GLU A 349 14.90 -3.49 -37.18
CA GLU A 349 13.98 -2.81 -38.09
C GLU A 349 13.70 -1.35 -37.66
N ILE A 350 13.55 -1.13 -36.35
CA ILE A 350 13.32 0.24 -35.79
C ILE A 350 14.60 1.08 -35.93
N GLU A 351 15.76 0.55 -35.54
CA GLU A 351 17.04 1.27 -35.60
C GLU A 351 17.46 1.60 -37.03
N ASN A 352 17.11 0.75 -38.01
CA ASN A 352 17.31 0.99 -39.44
C ASN A 352 16.31 1.98 -40.04
N GLY A 353 15.26 2.37 -39.30
CA GLY A 353 14.20 3.26 -39.77
C GLY A 353 13.22 2.63 -40.74
N GLU A 354 13.15 1.29 -40.82
CA GLU A 354 12.22 0.55 -41.67
C GLU A 354 10.79 0.62 -41.14
N ILE A 355 10.63 0.69 -39.85
CA ILE A 355 9.35 0.83 -39.14
C ILE A 355 9.51 1.77 -37.96
N THR A 356 8.47 2.53 -37.61
CA THR A 356 8.47 3.32 -36.38
C THR A 356 8.24 2.45 -35.14
N PHE A 357 8.74 2.87 -33.97
CA PHE A 357 8.51 2.15 -32.73
C PHE A 357 7.01 1.91 -32.45
N ALA A 358 6.17 2.92 -32.70
CA ALA A 358 4.74 2.82 -32.50
C ALA A 358 4.05 1.81 -33.45
N GLU A 359 4.50 1.73 -34.70
CA GLU A 359 4.01 0.73 -35.65
C GLU A 359 4.49 -0.67 -35.28
N ALA A 360 5.77 -0.81 -34.87
CA ALA A 360 6.32 -2.07 -34.37
C ALA A 360 5.55 -2.57 -33.14
N ALA A 361 5.23 -1.67 -32.19
CA ALA A 361 4.45 -2.00 -31.01
C ALA A 361 3.04 -2.53 -31.39
N ARG A 362 2.33 -1.85 -32.29
CA ARG A 362 1.01 -2.30 -32.75
C ARG A 362 1.04 -3.65 -33.44
N LYS A 363 2.10 -3.92 -34.21
CA LYS A 363 2.23 -5.11 -35.02
C LYS A 363 2.74 -6.33 -34.25
N HIS A 364 3.64 -6.12 -33.30
CA HIS A 364 4.45 -7.20 -32.74
C HIS A 364 4.36 -7.33 -31.22
N SER A 365 3.96 -6.28 -30.49
CA SER A 365 3.90 -6.34 -29.03
C SER A 365 2.82 -7.29 -28.54
N ASP A 366 3.17 -8.14 -27.59
CA ASP A 366 2.24 -9.05 -26.91
C ASP A 366 1.47 -8.35 -25.77
N ASP A 367 1.89 -7.14 -25.38
CA ASP A 367 1.21 -6.33 -24.36
C ASP A 367 -0.10 -5.73 -24.90
N LYS A 368 -1.22 -6.25 -24.42
CA LYS A 368 -2.56 -5.87 -24.85
C LYS A 368 -2.97 -4.47 -24.42
N GLU A 369 -2.39 -3.95 -23.32
CA GLU A 369 -2.76 -2.66 -22.75
C GLU A 369 -2.17 -1.50 -23.54
N THR A 370 -0.92 -1.60 -23.95
CA THR A 370 -0.19 -0.49 -24.59
C THR A 370 -0.05 -0.62 -26.11
N ARG A 371 -0.06 -1.86 -26.68
CA ARG A 371 0.23 -2.08 -28.10
C ARG A 371 -0.63 -1.26 -29.05
N ASN A 372 -1.95 -1.13 -28.75
CA ASN A 372 -2.88 -0.40 -29.62
C ASN A 372 -2.60 1.11 -29.62
N ASN A 373 -1.97 1.61 -28.55
CA ASN A 373 -1.53 3.00 -28.44
C ASN A 373 -0.03 3.17 -28.76
N GLY A 374 0.52 2.30 -29.62
CA GLY A 374 1.92 2.38 -30.05
C GLY A 374 2.93 2.09 -28.94
N GLY A 375 2.53 1.34 -27.95
CA GLY A 375 3.38 0.98 -26.81
C GLY A 375 3.43 2.04 -25.71
N GLN A 376 2.75 3.19 -25.84
CA GLN A 376 2.80 4.30 -24.90
C GLN A 376 2.39 3.89 -23.49
N LEU A 377 3.26 4.14 -22.50
CA LEU A 377 2.97 3.89 -21.10
C LEU A 377 2.17 5.04 -20.48
N VAL A 378 1.33 4.67 -19.53
CA VAL A 378 0.57 5.62 -18.68
C VAL A 378 1.07 5.50 -17.24
N ASN A 379 1.35 6.63 -16.62
CA ASN A 379 1.78 6.70 -15.25
C ASN A 379 0.61 6.31 -14.33
N PRO A 380 0.72 5.25 -13.53
CA PRO A 380 -0.39 4.76 -12.71
C PRO A 380 -0.78 5.71 -11.56
N ILE A 381 0.06 6.71 -11.25
CA ILE A 381 -0.17 7.66 -10.17
C ILE A 381 -0.85 8.93 -10.69
N THR A 382 -0.37 9.44 -11.83
CA THR A 382 -0.84 10.72 -12.39
C THR A 382 -1.88 10.55 -13.49
N PHE A 383 -2.02 9.32 -14.02
CA PHE A 383 -2.90 8.93 -15.15
C PHE A 383 -2.62 9.73 -16.44
N ASP A 384 -1.43 10.30 -16.56
CA ASP A 384 -0.92 10.92 -17.79
C ASP A 384 0.23 10.08 -18.38
N THR A 385 0.83 10.53 -19.49
CA THR A 385 1.93 9.83 -20.17
C THR A 385 3.31 10.23 -19.67
N LYS A 386 3.39 11.20 -18.74
CA LYS A 386 4.64 11.77 -18.25
C LYS A 386 5.13 11.04 -17.00
N PHE A 387 6.40 10.75 -16.96
CA PHE A 387 7.09 10.12 -15.84
C PHE A 387 8.20 11.05 -15.33
N ASP A 388 8.15 11.40 -14.05
CA ASP A 388 9.22 12.09 -13.35
C ASP A 388 10.38 11.11 -13.14
N LEU A 389 11.54 11.41 -13.73
CA LEU A 389 12.74 10.54 -13.67
C LEU A 389 13.17 10.22 -12.24
N THR A 390 12.89 11.10 -11.27
CA THR A 390 13.28 10.91 -9.86
C THR A 390 12.30 10.03 -9.06
N LYS A 391 11.09 9.81 -9.60
CA LYS A 391 10.00 9.05 -8.94
C LYS A 391 9.58 7.81 -9.70
N MET A 392 10.21 7.57 -10.86
CA MET A 392 9.96 6.40 -11.69
C MET A 392 10.45 5.13 -11.00
N ASP A 393 9.82 4.00 -11.34
CA ASP A 393 10.34 2.67 -10.95
C ASP A 393 11.82 2.54 -11.32
N PRO A 394 12.67 2.11 -10.37
CA PRO A 394 14.13 2.04 -10.60
C PRO A 394 14.52 1.14 -11.79
N THR A 395 13.77 0.06 -12.04
CA THR A 395 14.04 -0.86 -13.16
C THR A 395 13.81 -0.18 -14.49
N LEU A 396 12.67 0.51 -14.64
CA LEU A 396 12.36 1.31 -15.83
C LEU A 396 13.32 2.49 -15.98
N SER A 397 13.57 3.21 -14.89
CA SER A 397 14.47 4.36 -14.89
C SER A 397 15.87 4.00 -15.38
N ALA A 398 16.43 2.87 -14.92
CA ALA A 398 17.75 2.39 -15.34
C ALA A 398 17.85 2.15 -16.85
N GLN A 399 16.74 1.71 -17.47
CA GLN A 399 16.71 1.42 -18.91
C GLN A 399 16.61 2.68 -19.79
N VAL A 400 16.01 3.76 -19.29
CA VAL A 400 15.68 4.94 -20.10
C VAL A 400 16.47 6.20 -19.75
N TYR A 401 17.17 6.20 -18.61
CA TYR A 401 17.87 7.39 -18.09
C TYR A 401 18.82 8.03 -19.11
N ASN A 402 19.61 7.21 -19.82
CA ASN A 402 20.61 7.65 -20.78
C ASN A 402 20.11 7.74 -22.23
N LEU A 403 18.85 7.32 -22.52
CA LEU A 403 18.31 7.33 -23.88
C LEU A 403 17.99 8.75 -24.33
N ASN A 404 18.24 9.07 -25.58
CA ASN A 404 17.71 10.23 -26.25
C ASN A 404 16.31 9.97 -26.80
N GLU A 405 15.59 11.04 -27.19
CA GLU A 405 14.31 10.90 -27.89
C GLU A 405 14.45 10.02 -29.13
N GLY A 406 13.57 9.06 -29.29
CA GLY A 406 13.55 8.09 -30.40
C GLY A 406 14.56 6.95 -30.26
N GLN A 407 15.47 7.00 -29.29
CA GLN A 407 16.46 5.92 -29.08
C GLN A 407 15.79 4.74 -28.37
N VAL A 408 16.15 3.52 -28.78
CA VAL A 408 15.64 2.25 -28.22
C VAL A 408 16.62 1.73 -27.17
N SER A 409 16.09 1.21 -26.08
CA SER A 409 16.88 0.59 -25.01
C SER A 409 17.55 -0.72 -25.45
N ASP A 410 18.45 -1.23 -24.61
CA ASP A 410 18.83 -2.63 -24.72
C ASP A 410 17.65 -3.53 -24.40
N ILE A 411 17.71 -4.78 -24.91
CA ILE A 411 16.74 -5.81 -24.59
C ILE A 411 16.95 -6.24 -23.13
N PHE A 412 15.91 -6.24 -22.35
CA PHE A 412 15.95 -6.72 -20.98
C PHE A 412 14.80 -7.67 -20.67
N THR A 413 15.00 -8.54 -19.69
CA THR A 413 13.98 -9.43 -19.19
C THR A 413 13.28 -8.77 -18.01
N ASP A 414 11.97 -8.69 -18.08
CA ASP A 414 11.12 -8.26 -16.98
C ASP A 414 10.31 -9.45 -16.45
N ARG A 415 10.10 -9.50 -15.14
CA ARG A 415 9.28 -10.51 -14.48
C ARG A 415 8.13 -9.86 -13.79
N ASP A 416 6.93 -10.30 -14.16
CA ASP A 416 5.72 -9.85 -13.48
C ASP A 416 5.60 -10.46 -12.06
N ARG A 417 4.59 -10.03 -11.32
CA ARG A 417 4.30 -10.52 -9.97
C ARG A 417 3.97 -12.01 -9.91
N THR A 418 3.60 -12.61 -11.03
CA THR A 418 3.32 -14.05 -11.14
C THR A 418 4.58 -14.87 -11.40
N GLY A 419 5.70 -14.21 -11.72
CA GLY A 419 6.97 -14.85 -12.09
C GLY A 419 7.09 -15.16 -13.58
N LYS A 420 6.13 -14.76 -14.41
CA LYS A 420 6.21 -14.83 -15.87
C LYS A 420 7.26 -13.86 -16.36
N SER A 421 8.19 -14.36 -17.18
CA SER A 421 9.25 -13.56 -17.79
C SER A 421 8.87 -13.13 -19.20
N SER A 422 9.06 -11.86 -19.52
CA SER A 422 8.86 -11.25 -20.83
C SER A 422 10.11 -10.51 -21.25
N LEU A 423 10.38 -10.47 -22.55
CA LEU A 423 11.44 -9.64 -23.12
C LEU A 423 10.88 -8.28 -23.49
N LYS A 424 11.60 -7.22 -23.16
CA LYS A 424 11.14 -5.85 -23.37
C LYS A 424 12.22 -4.99 -24.01
N ILE A 425 11.77 -4.04 -24.83
CA ILE A 425 12.53 -2.85 -25.22
C ILE A 425 11.70 -1.62 -24.95
N LEU A 426 12.36 -0.53 -24.59
CA LEU A 426 11.75 0.75 -24.32
C LEU A 426 12.27 1.81 -25.30
N THR A 427 11.50 2.85 -25.52
CA THR A 427 11.95 4.07 -26.15
C THR A 427 11.48 5.29 -25.41
N VAL A 428 12.28 6.36 -25.43
CA VAL A 428 11.86 7.67 -24.97
C VAL A 428 11.19 8.38 -26.14
N THR A 429 9.87 8.55 -26.06
CA THR A 429 9.10 9.22 -27.11
C THR A 429 9.20 10.73 -27.03
N LYS A 430 9.37 11.28 -25.81
CA LYS A 430 9.52 12.71 -25.59
C LYS A 430 10.23 13.01 -24.28
N LYS A 431 11.04 14.08 -24.25
CA LYS A 431 11.67 14.63 -23.05
C LYS A 431 11.14 16.01 -22.74
N TYR A 432 10.92 16.29 -21.48
CA TYR A 432 10.53 17.59 -20.97
C TYR A 432 11.59 18.07 -19.99
N ALA A 433 12.10 19.27 -20.21
CA ALA A 433 12.98 19.91 -19.25
C ALA A 433 12.18 20.35 -18.01
N GLU A 434 12.87 20.53 -16.89
CA GLU A 434 12.28 21.19 -15.72
C GLU A 434 11.67 22.53 -16.14
N HIS A 435 10.42 22.77 -15.75
CA HIS A 435 9.68 23.97 -16.10
C HIS A 435 8.67 24.37 -15.03
N LYS A 436 8.34 25.67 -14.96
CA LYS A 436 7.18 26.11 -14.20
C LYS A 436 5.90 25.64 -14.86
N ALA A 437 4.92 25.29 -14.03
CA ALA A 437 3.62 24.82 -14.49
C ALA A 437 3.03 25.74 -15.59
N ASP A 438 2.70 25.15 -16.72
CA ASP A 438 2.02 25.78 -17.84
C ASP A 438 0.59 25.23 -17.97
N TYR A 439 -0.40 26.12 -18.08
CA TYR A 439 -1.80 25.73 -18.07
C TYR A 439 -2.18 24.77 -19.20
N ALA A 440 -1.61 24.96 -20.40
CA ALA A 440 -1.95 24.13 -21.55
C ALA A 440 -1.23 22.78 -21.54
N ASN A 441 0.05 22.78 -21.17
CA ASN A 441 0.90 21.59 -21.21
C ASN A 441 0.73 20.67 -19.99
N ASP A 442 0.27 21.24 -18.84
CA ASP A 442 0.19 20.53 -17.56
C ASP A 442 -1.24 20.46 -17.03
N TYR A 443 -2.24 20.59 -17.90
CA TYR A 443 -3.66 20.71 -17.51
C TYR A 443 -4.12 19.61 -16.57
N GLU A 444 -3.82 18.35 -16.83
CA GLU A 444 -4.28 17.23 -15.98
C GLU A 444 -3.66 17.29 -14.57
N ARG A 445 -2.42 17.68 -14.44
CA ARG A 445 -1.76 17.89 -13.14
C ARG A 445 -2.34 19.07 -12.38
N ILE A 446 -2.56 20.17 -13.08
CA ILE A 446 -3.19 21.37 -12.51
C ILE A 446 -4.61 21.03 -12.05
N LYS A 447 -5.35 20.21 -12.82
CA LYS A 447 -6.67 19.70 -12.47
C LYS A 447 -6.62 18.85 -11.19
N GLN A 448 -5.62 17.96 -11.05
CA GLN A 448 -5.45 17.19 -9.82
C GLN A 448 -5.13 18.08 -8.60
N LEU A 449 -4.33 19.12 -8.78
CA LEU A 449 -4.05 20.10 -7.71
C LEU A 449 -5.31 20.89 -7.32
N ALA A 450 -6.08 21.34 -8.30
CA ALA A 450 -7.34 22.04 -8.10
C ALA A 450 -8.38 21.14 -7.41
N LEU A 451 -8.47 19.87 -7.83
CA LEU A 451 -9.36 18.87 -7.20
C LEU A 451 -8.97 18.66 -5.74
N ARG A 452 -7.69 18.48 -5.46
CA ARG A 452 -7.19 18.31 -4.09
C ARG A 452 -7.50 19.53 -3.22
N GLU A 453 -7.29 20.74 -3.73
CA GLU A 453 -7.64 21.95 -2.99
C GLU A 453 -9.14 22.02 -2.69
N LYS A 454 -9.99 21.69 -3.68
CA LYS A 454 -11.44 21.65 -3.50
C LYS A 454 -11.87 20.59 -2.48
N GLN A 455 -11.27 19.40 -2.53
CA GLN A 455 -11.48 18.33 -1.55
C GLN A 455 -11.13 18.80 -0.13
N ILE A 456 -9.99 19.47 0.06
CA ILE A 456 -9.60 20.02 1.36
C ILE A 456 -10.64 21.05 1.86
N LYS A 457 -11.13 21.92 0.99
CA LYS A 457 -12.18 22.89 1.34
C LYS A 457 -13.47 22.20 1.77
N VAL A 458 -13.88 21.15 1.06
CA VAL A 458 -15.07 20.34 1.39
C VAL A 458 -14.89 19.62 2.71
N ILE A 459 -13.73 19.00 2.94
CA ILE A 459 -13.38 18.35 4.20
C ILE A 459 -13.46 19.34 5.36
N ASN A 460 -12.80 20.49 5.25
CA ASN A 460 -12.78 21.50 6.31
C ASN A 460 -14.20 22.01 6.63
N LYS A 461 -15.01 22.22 5.60
CA LYS A 461 -16.41 22.63 5.78
C LYS A 461 -17.19 21.56 6.51
N TRP A 462 -17.12 20.31 6.06
CA TRP A 462 -17.76 19.16 6.66
C TRP A 462 -17.34 18.97 8.13
N GLN A 463 -16.06 19.02 8.43
CA GLN A 463 -15.53 18.91 9.79
C GLN A 463 -16.11 20.00 10.70
N ASN A 464 -16.10 21.26 10.26
CA ASN A 464 -16.62 22.37 11.05
C ASN A 464 -18.13 22.26 11.32
N GLU A 465 -18.89 21.68 10.38
CA GLU A 465 -20.30 21.36 10.57
C GLU A 465 -20.48 20.24 11.60
N LYS A 466 -19.74 19.13 11.46
CA LYS A 466 -19.86 17.96 12.34
C LYS A 466 -19.34 18.20 13.76
N ILE A 467 -18.30 19.04 13.91
CA ILE A 467 -17.80 19.47 15.22
C ILE A 467 -18.92 20.13 16.04
N LYS A 468 -19.80 20.93 15.41
CA LYS A 468 -20.90 21.62 16.13
C LYS A 468 -21.88 20.63 16.75
N ASP A 469 -22.19 19.56 16.02
CA ASP A 469 -23.24 18.61 16.37
C ASP A 469 -22.73 17.43 17.22
N THR A 470 -21.40 17.23 17.29
CA THR A 470 -20.79 16.11 18.03
C THR A 470 -20.41 16.54 19.44
N TYR A 471 -20.63 15.69 20.44
CA TYR A 471 -20.11 15.93 21.78
C TYR A 471 -18.57 15.90 21.77
N ILE A 472 -17.95 16.99 22.24
CA ILE A 472 -16.49 17.12 22.32
C ILE A 472 -16.12 17.68 23.70
N SER A 473 -15.17 17.01 24.35
CA SER A 473 -14.58 17.45 25.60
C SER A 473 -13.05 17.38 25.48
N ILE A 474 -12.37 18.47 25.79
CA ILE A 474 -10.91 18.58 25.70
C ILE A 474 -10.38 18.87 27.12
N ASN A 475 -9.38 18.11 27.53
CA ASN A 475 -8.73 18.28 28.84
C ASN A 475 -8.08 19.67 28.95
N GLN A 476 -8.02 20.19 30.18
CA GLN A 476 -7.41 21.51 30.47
C GLN A 476 -5.97 21.63 29.98
N ASP A 477 -5.19 20.55 30.02
CA ASP A 477 -3.81 20.51 29.55
C ASP A 477 -3.67 20.89 28.05
N TYR A 478 -4.74 20.73 27.27
CA TYR A 478 -4.78 20.96 25.81
C TYR A 478 -5.69 22.13 25.39
N GLN A 479 -6.29 22.87 26.35
CA GLN A 479 -7.19 23.98 26.03
C GLN A 479 -6.50 25.14 25.31
N ASN A 480 -5.19 25.30 25.48
CA ASN A 480 -4.38 26.32 24.82
C ASN A 480 -3.81 25.87 23.47
N CYS A 481 -4.14 24.66 22.99
CA CYS A 481 -3.72 24.20 21.69
C CYS A 481 -4.42 24.98 20.57
N GLU A 482 -3.63 25.40 19.58
CA GLU A 482 -4.15 25.93 18.32
C GLU A 482 -4.47 24.76 17.38
N PHE A 483 -5.72 24.37 17.32
CA PHE A 483 -6.21 23.35 16.41
C PHE A 483 -6.62 23.95 15.06
N ALA A 484 -6.54 23.14 14.00
CA ALA A 484 -6.95 23.53 12.65
C ALA A 484 -8.47 23.78 12.53
N GLY A 485 -9.29 23.13 13.36
CA GLY A 485 -10.74 23.26 13.42
C GLY A 485 -11.22 23.94 14.71
N ASN A 486 -12.49 24.35 14.76
CA ASN A 486 -13.08 24.98 15.95
C ASN A 486 -13.49 23.94 17.01
N TRP A 487 -12.52 23.13 17.47
CA TRP A 487 -12.75 22.04 18.44
C TRP A 487 -13.21 22.52 19.81
N SER A 488 -12.85 23.73 20.21
CA SER A 488 -13.24 24.30 21.51
C SER A 488 -14.65 24.91 21.50
N LYS A 489 -15.34 24.89 20.35
CA LYS A 489 -16.72 25.44 20.19
C LYS A 489 -16.88 26.87 20.72
N LYS A 490 -15.83 27.70 20.60
CA LYS A 490 -15.86 29.12 20.97
C LYS A 490 -16.47 29.98 19.89
#